data_5bcc79cd33a7c2fecd9f16f98804b57b
#
_entry.id   5bcc79cd33a7c2fecd9f16f98804b57b
#
_cell.length_a   1.000
_cell.length_b   1.000
_cell.length_c   1.000
_cell.angle_alpha   90.00
_cell.angle_beta   90.00
_cell.angle_gamma   90.00
#
_symmetry.space_group_name_H-M   'P 1'
#
loop_
_entity.id
_entity.type
_entity.pdbx_description
1 polymer ?
#
loop_
_entity_poly.entity_id
_entity_poly.type
_entity_poly.pdbx_seq_one_letter_code
_entity_poly.pdbx_strand_id
1 'polypeptide(L)'
;MTVIRNTILIGRPIEEVFDFAVDTRNEVKWNPKVRAMTKLTDGPIGLGTRMVAKWTISGHIELECAEYERPYRWAWANGGPIAVTVTVTLSEEAGGTRLRAAFDARAHGPARLFFPVFVRIMRKDEARNMGYLKACLESGWAAQASPQP
;
A
#
# COMPACT_ATOMS: atom_id res chain seq x y z
N MET A 1 -4.28 16.61 -10.17
CA MET A 1 -3.64 15.29 -10.13
C MET A 1 -2.21 15.44 -9.61
N THR A 2 -1.86 14.67 -8.61
CA THR A 2 -0.51 14.65 -8.05
C THR A 2 -0.04 13.22 -7.93
N VAL A 3 1.19 12.96 -8.38
CA VAL A 3 1.83 11.65 -8.27
C VAL A 3 3.04 11.75 -7.36
N ILE A 4 3.04 10.94 -6.30
CA ILE A 4 4.16 10.80 -5.37
C ILE A 4 4.85 9.46 -5.69
N ARG A 5 6.15 9.48 -5.92
CA ARG A 5 6.93 8.28 -6.23
C ARG A 5 7.99 8.02 -5.19
N ASN A 6 8.11 6.77 -4.81
CA ASN A 6 9.13 6.29 -3.89
C ASN A 6 9.75 4.99 -4.42
N THR A 7 10.98 4.74 -4.05
CA THR A 7 11.68 3.50 -4.38
C THR A 7 12.52 3.05 -3.20
N ILE A 8 12.61 1.74 -3.01
CA ILE A 8 13.43 1.15 -1.94
C ILE A 8 13.91 -0.25 -2.36
N LEU A 9 15.10 -0.62 -1.92
CA LEU A 9 15.62 -1.98 -2.06
C LEU A 9 15.35 -2.75 -0.75
N ILE A 10 14.66 -3.88 -0.88
CA ILE A 10 14.32 -4.76 0.25
C ILE A 10 15.12 -6.06 0.10
N GLY A 11 15.85 -6.45 1.15
CA GLY A 11 16.72 -7.63 1.14
C GLY A 11 15.97 -8.95 1.31
N ARG A 12 14.89 -9.15 0.53
CA ARG A 12 14.06 -10.36 0.54
C ARG A 12 13.69 -10.77 -0.89
N PRO A 13 13.38 -12.07 -1.12
CA PRO A 13 12.93 -12.56 -2.43
C PRO A 13 11.65 -11.87 -2.92
N ILE A 14 11.51 -11.73 -4.23
CA ILE A 14 10.40 -10.99 -4.85
C ILE A 14 9.02 -11.55 -4.49
N GLU A 15 8.86 -12.86 -4.44
CA GLU A 15 7.61 -13.52 -4.08
C GLU A 15 7.20 -13.20 -2.64
N GLU A 16 8.17 -13.18 -1.74
CA GLU A 16 7.93 -12.86 -0.33
C GLU A 16 7.52 -11.39 -0.15
N VAL A 17 8.22 -10.48 -0.83
CA VAL A 17 7.88 -9.05 -0.81
C VAL A 17 6.48 -8.82 -1.38
N PHE A 18 6.17 -9.46 -2.51
CA PHE A 18 4.86 -9.35 -3.14
C PHE A 18 3.75 -9.85 -2.21
N ASP A 19 3.84 -11.08 -1.75
CA ASP A 19 2.78 -11.72 -0.97
C ASP A 19 2.51 -10.99 0.35
N PHE A 20 3.54 -10.44 0.97
CA PHE A 20 3.38 -9.66 2.18
C PHE A 20 2.78 -8.26 1.90
N ALA A 21 3.33 -7.55 0.92
CA ALA A 21 2.99 -6.14 0.71
C ALA A 21 1.66 -5.94 -0.03
N VAL A 22 1.26 -6.86 -0.92
CA VAL A 22 -0.04 -6.78 -1.60
C VAL A 22 -1.21 -6.98 -0.64
N ASP A 23 -1.01 -7.74 0.42
CA ASP A 23 -2.03 -7.96 1.44
C ASP A 23 -2.08 -6.76 2.39
N THR A 24 -3.03 -5.86 2.12
CA THR A 24 -3.20 -4.64 2.91
C THR A 24 -3.55 -4.90 4.37
N ARG A 25 -3.98 -6.12 4.74
CA ARG A 25 -4.15 -6.50 6.16
C ARG A 25 -2.83 -6.45 6.93
N ASN A 26 -1.70 -6.60 6.24
CA ASN A 26 -0.38 -6.45 6.83
C ASN A 26 0.02 -5.00 7.11
N GLU A 27 -0.69 -4.02 6.53
CA GLU A 27 -0.37 -2.61 6.75
C GLU A 27 -0.44 -2.19 8.21
N VAL A 28 -1.32 -2.78 9.00
CA VAL A 28 -1.40 -2.51 10.44
C VAL A 28 -0.08 -2.79 11.17
N LYS A 29 0.79 -3.58 10.57
CA LYS A 29 2.07 -4.00 11.13
C LYS A 29 3.19 -3.01 10.89
N TRP A 30 3.09 -2.19 9.82
CA TRP A 30 4.16 -1.27 9.44
C TRP A 30 3.71 0.16 9.17
N ASN A 31 2.42 0.41 8.91
CA ASN A 31 1.89 1.76 8.68
C ASN A 31 1.20 2.27 9.95
N PRO A 32 1.80 3.25 10.67
CA PRO A 32 1.28 3.69 11.97
C PRO A 32 -0.09 4.39 11.89
N LYS A 33 -0.53 4.81 10.71
CA LYS A 33 -1.82 5.48 10.51
C LYS A 33 -2.97 4.53 10.20
N VAL A 34 -2.69 3.26 9.93
CA VAL A 34 -3.71 2.23 9.69
C VAL A 34 -3.97 1.49 10.99
N ARG A 35 -5.20 1.58 11.49
CA ARG A 35 -5.62 0.93 12.73
C ARG A 35 -6.18 -0.45 12.54
N ALA A 36 -6.92 -0.66 11.44
CA ALA A 36 -7.53 -1.93 11.12
C ALA A 36 -7.71 -2.05 9.60
N MET A 37 -7.69 -3.28 9.12
CA MET A 37 -7.96 -3.61 7.73
C MET A 37 -8.80 -4.87 7.69
N THR A 38 -9.96 -4.80 7.04
CA THR A 38 -10.90 -5.92 6.94
C THR A 38 -11.14 -6.26 5.48
N LYS A 39 -11.00 -7.55 5.15
CA LYS A 39 -11.29 -8.06 3.82
C LYS A 39 -12.79 -8.27 3.66
N LEU A 40 -13.40 -7.69 2.65
CA LEU A 40 -14.84 -7.72 2.39
C LEU A 40 -15.25 -8.84 1.44
N THR A 41 -14.36 -9.24 0.53
CA THR A 41 -14.63 -10.27 -0.48
C THR A 41 -14.05 -11.62 -0.04
N ASP A 42 -14.67 -12.71 -0.46
CA ASP A 42 -14.17 -14.06 -0.19
C ASP A 42 -13.01 -14.43 -1.14
N GLY A 43 -12.29 -15.48 -0.78
CA GLY A 43 -11.21 -16.02 -1.58
C GLY A 43 -9.87 -15.30 -1.40
N PRO A 44 -8.84 -15.72 -2.16
CA PRO A 44 -7.50 -15.11 -2.08
C PRO A 44 -7.50 -13.67 -2.62
N ILE A 45 -6.48 -12.91 -2.25
CA ILE A 45 -6.29 -11.56 -2.81
C ILE A 45 -6.00 -11.66 -4.29
N GLY A 46 -6.65 -10.82 -5.07
CA GLY A 46 -6.50 -10.72 -6.51
C GLY A 46 -7.28 -9.52 -7.05
N LEU A 47 -7.38 -9.45 -8.37
CA LEU A 47 -8.15 -8.40 -9.03
C LEU A 47 -9.59 -8.38 -8.51
N GLY A 48 -10.09 -7.20 -8.14
CA GLY A 48 -11.44 -7.01 -7.62
C GLY A 48 -11.61 -7.28 -6.13
N THR A 49 -10.58 -7.76 -5.43
CA THR A 49 -10.63 -7.90 -3.96
C THR A 49 -10.91 -6.55 -3.32
N ARG A 50 -11.83 -6.51 -2.35
CA ARG A 50 -12.22 -5.30 -1.63
C ARG A 50 -11.85 -5.41 -0.16
N MET A 51 -11.34 -4.30 0.37
CA MET A 51 -10.96 -4.13 1.77
C MET A 51 -11.60 -2.87 2.33
N VAL A 52 -11.79 -2.81 3.64
CA VAL A 52 -12.07 -1.55 4.33
C VAL A 52 -10.97 -1.27 5.33
N ALA A 53 -10.37 -0.10 5.20
CA ALA A 53 -9.32 0.41 6.08
C ALA A 53 -9.92 1.34 7.12
N LYS A 54 -9.47 1.22 8.38
CA LYS A 54 -9.74 2.20 9.42
C LYS A 54 -8.47 3.01 9.67
N TRP A 55 -8.52 4.28 9.32
CA TRP A 55 -7.43 5.23 9.52
C TRP A 55 -7.58 6.02 10.81
N THR A 56 -6.48 6.55 11.32
CA THR A 56 -6.48 7.35 12.55
C THR A 56 -7.25 8.65 12.44
N ILE A 57 -7.32 9.24 11.25
CA ILE A 57 -7.90 10.56 11.01
C ILE A 57 -9.17 10.49 10.15
N SER A 58 -9.14 9.77 9.06
CA SER A 58 -10.18 9.81 8.02
C SER A 58 -11.29 8.79 8.17
N GLY A 59 -11.29 8.00 9.25
CA GLY A 59 -12.32 6.98 9.47
C GLY A 59 -12.17 5.78 8.53
N HIS A 60 -13.28 5.30 7.97
CA HIS A 60 -13.30 4.11 7.13
C HIS A 60 -13.15 4.47 5.66
N ILE A 61 -12.24 3.80 4.96
CA ILE A 61 -12.00 3.95 3.53
C ILE A 61 -12.05 2.57 2.88
N GLU A 62 -12.88 2.41 1.86
CA GLU A 62 -12.98 1.18 1.09
C GLU A 62 -11.96 1.21 -0.05
N LEU A 63 -11.24 0.10 -0.20
CA LEU A 63 -10.21 -0.10 -1.23
C LEU A 63 -10.60 -1.25 -2.14
N GLU A 64 -10.23 -1.16 -3.42
CA GLU A 64 -10.37 -2.24 -4.37
C GLU A 64 -9.03 -2.52 -5.07
N CYS A 65 -8.71 -3.79 -5.23
CA CYS A 65 -7.52 -4.20 -5.98
C CYS A 65 -7.79 -4.00 -7.49
N ALA A 66 -7.14 -3.01 -8.05
CA ALA A 66 -7.34 -2.57 -9.43
C ALA A 66 -6.36 -3.24 -10.42
N GLU A 67 -5.23 -3.73 -9.93
CA GLU A 67 -4.25 -4.48 -10.72
C GLU A 67 -3.65 -5.59 -9.86
N TYR A 68 -3.40 -6.76 -10.47
CA TYR A 68 -2.76 -7.88 -9.79
C TYR A 68 -1.99 -8.74 -10.78
N GLU A 69 -0.68 -8.69 -10.71
CA GLU A 69 0.25 -9.47 -11.55
C GLU A 69 1.40 -9.99 -10.68
N ARG A 70 1.19 -11.14 -10.06
CA ARG A 70 2.17 -11.75 -9.16
C ARG A 70 3.38 -12.28 -9.93
N PRO A 71 4.62 -12.02 -9.49
CA PRO A 71 5.04 -11.27 -8.30
C PRO A 71 5.53 -9.84 -8.62
N TYR A 72 5.05 -9.21 -9.70
CA TYR A 72 5.66 -8.02 -10.27
C TYR A 72 4.88 -6.72 -10.04
N ARG A 73 3.54 -6.79 -9.93
CA ARG A 73 2.75 -5.55 -9.93
C ARG A 73 1.39 -5.73 -9.26
N TRP A 74 0.97 -4.71 -8.52
CA TRP A 74 -0.39 -4.58 -8.02
C TRP A 74 -0.78 -3.12 -7.88
N ALA A 75 -2.09 -2.86 -7.77
CA ALA A 75 -2.61 -1.54 -7.44
C ALA A 75 -3.82 -1.67 -6.53
N TRP A 76 -3.89 -0.77 -5.55
CA TRP A 76 -5.07 -0.57 -4.72
C TRP A 76 -5.61 0.82 -4.95
N ALA A 77 -6.94 0.95 -5.07
CA ALA A 77 -7.61 2.21 -5.35
C ALA A 77 -8.76 2.47 -4.39
N ASN A 78 -8.94 3.72 -4.02
CA ASN A 78 -10.13 4.19 -3.32
C ASN A 78 -10.75 5.36 -4.07
N GLY A 79 -12.06 5.51 -3.93
CA GLY A 79 -12.80 6.68 -4.42
C GLY A 79 -13.00 7.73 -3.33
N GLY A 80 -14.00 8.59 -3.54
CA GLY A 80 -14.37 9.62 -2.57
C GLY A 80 -13.81 11.00 -2.88
N PRO A 81 -13.89 11.94 -1.92
CA PRO A 81 -13.45 13.33 -2.12
C PRO A 81 -11.96 13.44 -2.48
N ILE A 82 -11.13 12.56 -1.95
CA ILE A 82 -9.75 12.39 -2.38
C ILE A 82 -9.61 10.95 -2.86
N ALA A 83 -9.57 10.79 -4.17
CA ALA A 83 -9.38 9.49 -4.81
C ALA A 83 -7.89 9.20 -4.95
N VAL A 84 -7.48 8.02 -4.50
CA VAL A 84 -6.07 7.60 -4.51
C VAL A 84 -5.95 6.24 -5.19
N THR A 85 -4.93 6.11 -6.03
CA THR A 85 -4.48 4.82 -6.54
C THR A 85 -3.01 4.66 -6.19
N VAL A 86 -2.69 3.58 -5.48
CA VAL A 86 -1.31 3.22 -5.18
C VAL A 86 -0.93 2.05 -6.07
N THR A 87 0.02 2.26 -6.96
CA THR A 87 0.56 1.22 -7.83
C THR A 87 1.97 0.86 -7.38
N VAL A 88 2.21 -0.43 -7.18
CA VAL A 88 3.53 -0.93 -6.79
C VAL A 88 4.05 -1.86 -7.86
N THR A 89 5.31 -1.66 -8.22
CA THR A 89 6.03 -2.50 -9.17
C THR A 89 7.28 -3.05 -8.50
N LEU A 90 7.51 -4.35 -8.65
CA LEU A 90 8.67 -5.06 -8.11
C LEU A 90 9.57 -5.53 -9.23
N SER A 91 10.87 -5.49 -9.00
CA SER A 91 11.87 -6.09 -9.87
C SER A 91 12.99 -6.72 -9.05
N GLU A 92 13.51 -7.86 -9.53
CA GLU A 92 14.66 -8.51 -8.92
C GLU A 92 15.92 -7.68 -9.15
N GLU A 93 16.73 -7.56 -8.12
CA GLU A 93 17.95 -6.80 -8.14
C GLU A 93 18.99 -7.48 -7.25
N ALA A 94 20.29 -7.22 -7.50
CA ALA A 94 21.32 -7.70 -6.59
C ALA A 94 21.06 -7.18 -5.17
N GLY A 95 21.02 -8.10 -4.20
CA GLY A 95 20.70 -7.77 -2.81
C GLY A 95 19.23 -7.84 -2.45
N GLY A 96 18.34 -8.22 -3.38
CA GLY A 96 16.93 -8.45 -3.07
C GLY A 96 15.93 -8.00 -4.12
N THR A 97 14.95 -7.22 -3.70
CA THR A 97 13.84 -6.75 -4.54
C THR A 97 13.75 -5.23 -4.52
N ARG A 98 13.74 -4.62 -5.70
CA ARG A 98 13.47 -3.19 -5.86
C ARG A 98 11.96 -2.96 -5.88
N LEU A 99 11.47 -2.20 -4.94
CA LEU A 99 10.07 -1.79 -4.87
C LEU A 99 9.96 -0.33 -5.35
N ARG A 100 9.05 -0.09 -6.29
CA ARG A 100 8.69 1.25 -6.77
C ARG A 100 7.21 1.46 -6.53
N ALA A 101 6.87 2.49 -5.78
CA ALA A 101 5.50 2.86 -5.49
C ALA A 101 5.15 4.19 -6.13
N ALA A 102 4.00 4.25 -6.80
CA ALA A 102 3.41 5.47 -7.33
C ALA A 102 2.06 5.71 -6.67
N PHE A 103 1.95 6.82 -5.97
CA PHE A 103 0.76 7.26 -5.26
C PHE A 103 0.11 8.39 -6.07
N ASP A 104 -0.95 8.08 -6.82
CA ASP A 104 -1.70 9.03 -7.63
C ASP A 104 -2.92 9.49 -6.86
N ALA A 105 -2.98 10.78 -6.54
CA ALA A 105 -4.07 11.37 -5.77
C ALA A 105 -4.79 12.48 -6.53
N ARG A 106 -6.12 12.49 -6.44
CA ARG A 106 -6.99 13.50 -7.05
C ARG A 106 -8.04 13.96 -6.06
N ALA A 107 -8.20 15.28 -5.94
CA ALA A 107 -9.24 15.87 -5.09
C ALA A 107 -10.43 16.33 -5.92
N HIS A 108 -11.62 16.12 -5.37
CA HIS A 108 -12.90 16.52 -5.98
C HIS A 108 -13.65 17.47 -5.05
N GLY A 109 -14.36 18.45 -5.66
CA GLY A 109 -15.19 19.39 -4.92
C GLY A 109 -14.44 20.20 -3.87
N PRO A 110 -15.03 20.42 -2.68
CA PRO A 110 -14.41 21.20 -1.59
C PRO A 110 -13.08 20.66 -1.10
N ALA A 111 -12.81 19.37 -1.28
CA ALA A 111 -11.55 18.75 -0.87
C ALA A 111 -10.32 19.36 -1.59
N ARG A 112 -10.53 20.01 -2.72
CA ARG A 112 -9.47 20.72 -3.46
C ARG A 112 -8.79 21.79 -2.62
N LEU A 113 -9.51 22.41 -1.68
CA LEU A 113 -8.95 23.44 -0.81
C LEU A 113 -7.88 22.92 0.13
N PHE A 114 -8.02 21.70 0.58
CA PHE A 114 -7.09 21.04 1.52
C PHE A 114 -6.07 20.15 0.83
N PHE A 115 -6.22 19.95 -0.47
CA PHE A 115 -5.40 19.01 -1.23
C PHE A 115 -3.89 19.30 -1.16
N PRO A 116 -3.40 20.55 -1.26
CA PRO A 116 -1.97 20.84 -1.13
C PRO A 116 -1.39 20.41 0.22
N VAL A 117 -2.15 20.58 1.31
CA VAL A 117 -1.75 20.14 2.66
C VAL A 117 -1.75 18.62 2.72
N PHE A 118 -2.78 17.97 2.20
CA PHE A 118 -2.86 16.53 2.11
C PHE A 118 -1.65 15.93 1.39
N VAL A 119 -1.31 16.46 0.21
CA VAL A 119 -0.17 15.99 -0.59
C VAL A 119 1.16 16.15 0.18
N ARG A 120 1.33 17.26 0.88
CA ARG A 120 2.55 17.50 1.68
C ARG A 120 2.70 16.47 2.79
N ILE A 121 1.60 16.16 3.49
CA ILE A 121 1.59 15.15 4.56
C ILE A 121 1.86 13.76 3.95
N MET A 122 1.17 13.40 2.88
CA MET A 122 1.32 12.10 2.23
C MET A 122 2.72 11.87 1.68
N ARG A 123 3.34 12.90 1.10
CA ARG A 123 4.71 12.80 0.59
C ARG A 123 5.69 12.40 1.70
N LYS A 124 5.53 12.99 2.88
CA LYS A 124 6.34 12.66 4.05
C LYS A 124 6.03 11.28 4.61
N ASP A 125 4.75 10.95 4.72
CA ASP A 125 4.30 9.67 5.27
C ASP A 125 4.70 8.50 4.40
N GLU A 126 4.50 8.61 3.08
CA GLU A 126 4.85 7.53 2.15
C GLU A 126 6.36 7.26 2.13
N ALA A 127 7.19 8.30 2.17
CA ALA A 127 8.64 8.12 2.25
C ALA A 127 9.06 7.39 3.53
N ARG A 128 8.45 7.74 4.66
CA ARG A 128 8.69 7.09 5.96
C ARG A 128 8.18 5.65 5.96
N ASN A 129 7.01 5.41 5.40
CA ASN A 129 6.37 4.10 5.38
C ASN A 129 7.17 3.07 4.57
N MET A 130 7.90 3.50 3.54
CA MET A 130 8.81 2.63 2.80
C MET A 130 9.87 2.02 3.73
N GLY A 131 10.43 2.83 4.62
CA GLY A 131 11.40 2.36 5.62
C GLY A 131 10.81 1.37 6.61
N TYR A 132 9.57 1.60 7.06
CA TYR A 132 8.88 0.69 7.97
C TYR A 132 8.56 -0.65 7.31
N LEU A 133 8.09 -0.62 6.06
CA LEU A 133 7.84 -1.84 5.29
C LEU A 133 9.12 -2.66 5.10
N LYS A 134 10.21 -2.00 4.72
CA LYS A 134 11.53 -2.64 4.59
C LYS A 134 11.97 -3.29 5.90
N ALA A 135 11.90 -2.57 7.01
CA ALA A 135 12.28 -3.08 8.32
C ALA A 135 11.44 -4.30 8.73
N CYS A 136 10.13 -4.25 8.47
CA CYS A 136 9.22 -5.34 8.78
C CYS A 136 9.55 -6.61 7.98
N LEU A 137 9.79 -6.47 6.68
CA LEU A 137 10.14 -7.60 5.82
C LEU A 137 11.52 -8.19 6.14
N GLU A 138 12.52 -7.34 6.37
CA GLU A 138 13.89 -7.79 6.63
C GLU A 138 14.09 -8.37 8.04
N SER A 139 13.17 -8.09 8.97
CA SER A 139 13.20 -8.69 10.31
C SER A 139 12.86 -10.19 10.34
N GLY A 140 12.39 -10.76 9.24
CA GLY A 140 11.92 -12.14 9.17
C GLY A 140 10.53 -12.36 9.78
N TRP A 141 9.94 -11.33 10.37
CA TRP A 141 8.62 -11.42 11.00
C TRP A 141 7.49 -11.64 10.00
N ALA A 142 7.65 -11.15 8.79
CA ALA A 142 6.70 -11.36 7.69
C ALA A 142 6.51 -12.83 7.36
N ALA A 143 7.57 -13.64 7.44
CA ALA A 143 7.50 -15.06 7.17
C ALA A 143 6.70 -15.85 8.23
N GLN A 144 6.63 -15.32 9.46
CA GLN A 144 5.87 -15.93 10.56
C GLN A 144 4.40 -15.49 10.57
N ALA A 145 4.08 -14.46 9.82
CA ALA A 145 2.78 -13.83 9.79
C ALA A 145 2.03 -14.08 8.48
N SER A 146 2.30 -15.21 7.81
CA SER A 146 1.58 -15.59 6.59
C SER A 146 0.07 -15.53 6.83
N PRO A 147 -0.67 -14.74 6.06
CA PRO A 147 -2.10 -14.67 6.24
C PRO A 147 -2.69 -16.04 5.93
N GLN A 148 -3.53 -16.51 6.83
CA GLN A 148 -4.38 -17.67 6.54
C GLN A 148 -5.33 -17.28 5.40
N PRO A 149 -5.60 -18.17 4.47
CA PRO A 149 -6.50 -17.90 3.35
C PRO A 149 -7.92 -17.51 3.83
#